data_c87b4d1257f807b329fa0686c1d389a9
#
_entry.id   c87b4d1257f807b329fa0686c1d389a9
#
_cell.length_a   1.000
_cell.length_b   1.000
_cell.length_c   1.000
_cell.angle_alpha   90.00
_cell.angle_beta   90.00
_cell.angle_gamma   90.00
#
_symmetry.space_group_name_H-M   'P 1'
#
loop_
_entity.id
_entity.type
_entity.pdbx_description
1 polymer ?
#
loop_
_entity_poly.entity_id
_entity_poly.type
_entity_poly.pdbx_seq_one_letter_code
_entity_poly.pdbx_strand_id
1 'polypeptide(L)'
;MKTFKLIPFLLLLLTVAMPASAQKKTQKTYIPWNNGKLMVSEEGRYLKHENGTPFFWLGETGWLLPQRLNRDEAEYYLEQCKQRGYNVIQVQTLNNVPSINTYGQYSMTDGYNFKNINQKGVYGYWDHMDYIIRTAARKGLYIGMSVSGAVL
;
A
#
# COMPACT_ATOMS: atom_id res chain seq x y z
N MET A 1 45.00 31.90 65.95
CA MET A 1 44.46 31.98 64.60
C MET A 1 44.47 30.59 64.02
N LYS A 2 43.30 29.90 63.92
CA LYS A 2 43.16 28.55 63.40
C LYS A 2 42.58 28.66 61.99
N THR A 3 43.34 28.31 60.99
CA THR A 3 42.97 28.28 59.58
C THR A 3 42.14 27.03 59.29
N PHE A 4 40.87 27.25 58.94
CA PHE A 4 39.96 26.22 58.48
C PHE A 4 40.24 25.91 57.01
N LYS A 5 40.69 24.67 56.69
CA LYS A 5 40.81 24.16 55.31
C LYS A 5 39.45 23.63 54.84
N LEU A 6 38.82 24.36 53.90
CA LEU A 6 37.70 23.83 53.15
C LEU A 6 38.16 22.74 52.16
N ILE A 7 37.64 21.54 52.34
CA ILE A 7 37.78 20.45 51.35
C ILE A 7 36.57 20.58 50.43
N PRO A 8 36.74 20.76 49.10
CA PRO A 8 35.60 20.73 48.19
C PRO A 8 35.17 19.28 47.97
N PHE A 9 33.95 18.98 48.34
CA PHE A 9 33.27 17.70 48.09
C PHE A 9 32.86 17.66 46.63
N LEU A 10 33.70 17.02 45.78
CA LEU A 10 33.40 16.80 44.35
C LEU A 10 32.40 15.67 44.22
N LEU A 11 31.13 16.02 44.07
CA LEU A 11 30.04 15.06 43.82
C LEU A 11 30.09 14.60 42.35
N LEU A 12 30.70 13.44 42.11
CA LEU A 12 30.79 12.78 40.81
C LEU A 12 29.43 12.15 40.49
N LEU A 13 28.55 12.85 39.72
CA LEU A 13 27.31 12.31 39.20
C LEU A 13 27.63 11.32 38.05
N LEU A 14 27.69 10.05 38.36
CA LEU A 14 27.71 8.97 37.34
C LEU A 14 26.30 8.87 36.72
N THR A 15 26.09 9.53 35.59
CA THR A 15 24.91 9.27 34.75
C THR A 15 25.12 7.97 34.00
N VAL A 16 24.51 6.90 34.49
CA VAL A 16 24.41 5.63 33.75
C VAL A 16 23.45 5.83 32.60
N ALA A 17 23.99 6.10 31.41
CA ALA A 17 23.23 6.09 30.18
C ALA A 17 22.82 4.64 29.87
N MET A 18 21.60 4.27 30.24
CA MET A 18 21.00 3.02 29.78
C MET A 18 20.76 3.13 28.28
N PRO A 19 21.29 2.22 27.45
CA PRO A 19 20.91 2.18 26.04
C PRO A 19 19.42 1.83 25.98
N ALA A 20 18.61 2.78 25.52
CA ALA A 20 17.24 2.50 25.15
C ALA A 20 17.27 1.57 23.93
N SER A 21 17.23 0.25 24.20
CA SER A 21 16.97 -0.75 23.17
C SER A 21 15.57 -0.50 22.63
N ALA A 22 15.49 0.32 21.58
CA ALA A 22 14.30 0.42 20.76
C ALA A 22 14.06 -0.97 20.15
N GLN A 23 13.26 -1.79 20.83
CA GLN A 23 12.74 -3.01 20.23
C GLN A 23 11.97 -2.61 18.98
N LYS A 24 12.62 -2.76 17.82
CA LYS A 24 11.94 -2.76 16.53
C LYS A 24 10.88 -3.87 16.60
N LYS A 25 9.64 -3.53 16.96
CA LYS A 25 8.51 -4.42 16.79
C LYS A 25 8.51 -4.81 15.33
N THR A 26 8.91 -6.03 15.03
CA THR A 26 8.76 -6.64 13.69
C THR A 26 7.27 -6.66 13.44
N GLN A 27 6.77 -5.65 12.74
CA GLN A 27 5.39 -5.58 12.35
C GLN A 27 5.19 -6.73 11.37
N LYS A 28 4.52 -7.79 11.83
CA LYS A 28 4.19 -8.94 11.00
C LYS A 28 3.43 -8.42 9.80
N THR A 29 4.06 -8.49 8.61
CA THR A 29 3.44 -8.01 7.38
C THR A 29 2.15 -8.79 7.19
N TYR A 30 1.02 -8.10 7.30
CA TYR A 30 -0.28 -8.67 7.02
C TYR A 30 -0.34 -8.95 5.52
N ILE A 31 -0.47 -10.21 5.15
CA ILE A 31 -0.73 -10.62 3.77
C ILE A 31 -2.24 -10.84 3.67
N PRO A 32 -2.96 -10.06 2.85
CA PRO A 32 -4.43 -10.07 2.83
C PRO A 32 -5.07 -11.44 2.74
N TRP A 33 -4.51 -12.33 1.93
CA TRP A 33 -5.03 -13.70 1.70
C TRP A 33 -4.62 -14.75 2.71
N ASN A 34 -3.81 -14.44 3.72
CA ASN A 34 -3.47 -15.41 4.79
C ASN A 34 -4.70 -15.85 5.61
N ASN A 35 -5.78 -15.07 5.58
CA ASN A 35 -7.05 -15.37 6.22
C ASN A 35 -8.08 -16.00 5.27
N GLY A 36 -7.65 -16.35 4.06
CA GLY A 36 -8.52 -16.86 2.99
C GLY A 36 -9.20 -15.74 2.19
N LYS A 37 -10.11 -16.14 1.32
CA LYS A 37 -10.87 -15.24 0.45
C LYS A 37 -11.80 -14.32 1.24
N LEU A 38 -12.12 -13.16 0.67
CA LEU A 38 -13.17 -12.31 1.19
C LEU A 38 -14.53 -12.88 0.80
N MET A 39 -15.43 -12.93 1.75
CA MET A 39 -16.79 -13.46 1.64
C MET A 39 -17.77 -12.49 2.27
N VAL A 40 -19.01 -12.54 1.85
CA VAL A 40 -20.11 -11.88 2.55
C VAL A 40 -20.49 -12.72 3.77
N SER A 41 -20.79 -12.08 4.89
CA SER A 41 -21.30 -12.79 6.09
C SER A 41 -22.62 -13.49 5.78
N GLU A 42 -22.99 -14.49 6.58
CA GLU A 42 -24.25 -15.26 6.37
C GLU A 42 -25.49 -14.37 6.42
N GLU A 43 -25.45 -13.33 7.27
CA GLU A 43 -26.53 -12.36 7.39
C GLU A 43 -26.51 -11.27 6.31
N GLY A 44 -25.51 -11.29 5.39
CA GLY A 44 -25.37 -10.31 4.31
C GLY A 44 -24.97 -8.90 4.74
N ARG A 45 -24.48 -8.71 5.98
CA ARG A 45 -24.27 -7.37 6.57
C ARG A 45 -22.85 -6.82 6.48
N TYR A 46 -21.85 -7.71 6.40
CA TYR A 46 -20.45 -7.31 6.38
C TYR A 46 -19.60 -8.31 5.60
N LEU A 47 -18.38 -7.92 5.30
CA LEU A 47 -17.38 -8.80 4.71
C LEU A 47 -16.57 -9.50 5.79
N LYS A 48 -16.26 -10.77 5.56
CA LYS A 48 -15.38 -11.58 6.39
C LYS A 48 -14.40 -12.34 5.51
N HIS A 49 -13.29 -12.77 6.11
CA HIS A 49 -12.42 -13.74 5.49
C HIS A 49 -13.00 -15.15 5.60
N GLU A 50 -12.49 -16.07 4.79
CA GLU A 50 -12.88 -17.48 4.79
C GLU A 50 -12.70 -18.14 6.15
N ASN A 51 -11.70 -17.71 6.93
CA ASN A 51 -11.47 -18.19 8.30
C ASN A 51 -12.42 -17.57 9.35
N GLY A 52 -13.40 -16.77 8.94
CA GLY A 52 -14.37 -16.11 9.81
C GLY A 52 -13.98 -14.75 10.36
N THR A 53 -12.73 -14.31 10.18
CA THR A 53 -12.27 -13.00 10.67
C THR A 53 -13.00 -11.86 9.95
N PRO A 54 -13.66 -10.93 10.66
CA PRO A 54 -14.32 -9.77 10.03
C PRO A 54 -13.33 -8.93 9.22
N PHE A 55 -13.79 -8.42 8.07
CA PHE A 55 -13.05 -7.51 7.22
C PHE A 55 -13.76 -6.17 7.13
N PHE A 56 -13.10 -5.13 7.65
CA PHE A 56 -13.57 -3.76 7.51
C PHE A 56 -12.95 -3.13 6.26
N TRP A 57 -13.78 -2.77 5.28
CA TRP A 57 -13.33 -2.13 4.05
C TRP A 57 -13.02 -0.66 4.32
N LEU A 58 -11.75 -0.34 4.49
CA LEU A 58 -11.27 1.03 4.55
C LEU A 58 -10.53 1.34 3.23
N GLY A 59 -11.28 1.91 2.30
CA GLY A 59 -10.83 2.15 0.93
C GLY A 59 -10.30 3.56 0.69
N GLU A 60 -9.28 3.67 -0.15
CA GLU A 60 -8.80 4.92 -0.75
C GLU A 60 -9.10 4.90 -2.25
N THR A 61 -9.45 6.06 -2.82
CA THR A 61 -9.79 6.20 -4.24
C THR A 61 -8.58 6.60 -5.08
N GLY A 62 -7.81 5.61 -5.48
CA GLY A 62 -6.69 5.77 -6.43
C GLY A 62 -7.13 5.58 -7.89
N TRP A 63 -8.23 6.21 -8.32
CA TRP A 63 -8.89 5.95 -9.61
C TRP A 63 -7.94 5.83 -10.78
N LEU A 64 -7.05 6.81 -10.96
CA LEU A 64 -6.17 6.91 -12.11
C LEU A 64 -4.72 6.47 -11.80
N LEU A 65 -4.53 5.74 -10.72
CA LEU A 65 -3.19 5.31 -10.28
C LEU A 65 -2.41 4.61 -11.41
N PRO A 66 -2.98 3.61 -12.13
CA PRO A 66 -2.24 2.93 -13.20
C PRO A 66 -1.95 3.81 -14.42
N GLN A 67 -2.76 4.86 -14.64
CA GLN A 67 -2.61 5.73 -15.80
C GLN A 67 -1.67 6.92 -15.53
N ARG A 68 -1.56 7.37 -14.29
CA ARG A 68 -0.90 8.63 -13.92
C ARG A 68 0.43 8.46 -13.22
N LEU A 69 0.60 7.42 -12.41
CA LEU A 69 1.80 7.25 -11.60
C LEU A 69 2.75 6.25 -12.25
N ASN A 70 4.04 6.58 -12.25
CA ASN A 70 5.10 5.61 -12.57
C ASN A 70 5.27 4.59 -11.42
N ARG A 71 6.17 3.61 -11.57
CA ARG A 71 6.34 2.54 -10.58
C ARG A 71 6.80 3.05 -9.22
N ASP A 72 7.72 3.99 -9.18
CA ASP A 72 8.26 4.53 -7.93
C ASP A 72 7.21 5.39 -7.21
N GLU A 73 6.50 6.23 -7.96
CA GLU A 73 5.39 7.04 -7.45
C GLU A 73 4.24 6.16 -6.94
N ALA A 74 3.88 5.11 -7.68
CA ALA A 74 2.85 4.16 -7.28
C ALA A 74 3.25 3.42 -5.99
N GLU A 75 4.51 2.99 -5.88
CA GLU A 75 5.01 2.34 -4.68
C GLU A 75 4.99 3.27 -3.47
N TYR A 76 5.40 4.52 -3.64
CA TYR A 76 5.33 5.55 -2.60
C TYR A 76 3.88 5.81 -2.17
N TYR A 77 2.96 5.99 -3.13
CA TYR A 77 1.54 6.19 -2.85
C TYR A 77 0.94 5.04 -2.04
N LEU A 78 1.17 3.81 -2.48
CA LEU A 78 0.69 2.62 -1.79
C LEU A 78 1.25 2.49 -0.38
N GLU A 79 2.53 2.88 -0.17
CA GLU A 79 3.13 2.91 1.16
C GLU A 79 2.44 3.94 2.06
N GLN A 80 2.17 5.14 1.55
CA GLN A 80 1.44 6.18 2.30
C GLN A 80 0.02 5.72 2.66
N CYS A 81 -0.68 5.06 1.75
CA CYS A 81 -2.00 4.49 2.04
C CYS A 81 -1.92 3.43 3.16
N LYS A 82 -0.93 2.54 3.10
CA LYS A 82 -0.70 1.54 4.13
C LYS A 82 -0.43 2.16 5.50
N GLN A 83 0.43 3.18 5.57
CA GLN A 83 0.77 3.86 6.82
C GLN A 83 -0.43 4.58 7.46
N ARG A 84 -1.38 5.05 6.63
CA ARG A 84 -2.63 5.66 7.08
C ARG A 84 -3.71 4.66 7.47
N GLY A 85 -3.46 3.36 7.33
CA GLY A 85 -4.36 2.29 7.75
C GLY A 85 -5.36 1.83 6.69
N TYR A 86 -5.29 2.36 5.46
CA TYR A 86 -6.10 1.83 4.36
C TYR A 86 -5.77 0.36 4.08
N ASN A 87 -6.76 -0.40 3.65
CA ASN A 87 -6.60 -1.81 3.30
C ASN A 87 -7.09 -2.16 1.90
N VAL A 88 -7.79 -1.22 1.24
CA VAL A 88 -8.23 -1.35 -0.16
C VAL A 88 -7.89 -0.08 -0.92
N ILE A 89 -7.36 -0.23 -2.12
CA ILE A 89 -7.18 0.88 -3.07
C ILE A 89 -8.08 0.62 -4.27
N GLN A 90 -9.03 1.51 -4.51
CA GLN A 90 -9.93 1.44 -5.64
C GLN A 90 -9.28 2.07 -6.87
N VAL A 91 -9.19 1.34 -7.97
CA VAL A 91 -8.60 1.80 -9.21
C VAL A 91 -9.52 1.54 -10.40
N GLN A 92 -9.44 2.38 -11.41
CA GLN A 92 -10.04 2.10 -12.71
C GLN A 92 -9.06 1.32 -13.57
N THR A 93 -9.50 0.15 -14.07
CA THR A 93 -8.70 -0.64 -14.99
C THR A 93 -8.52 0.09 -16.31
N LEU A 94 -9.58 0.72 -16.80
CA LEU A 94 -9.60 1.57 -17.99
C LEU A 94 -10.37 2.84 -17.66
N ASN A 95 -9.73 4.01 -17.68
CA ASN A 95 -10.43 5.29 -17.49
C ASN A 95 -11.14 5.77 -18.74
N ASN A 96 -10.68 5.35 -19.90
CA ASN A 96 -11.26 5.51 -21.23
C ASN A 96 -10.80 4.34 -22.12
N VAL A 97 -11.30 4.25 -23.33
CA VAL A 97 -10.94 3.18 -24.27
C VAL A 97 -10.47 3.82 -25.58
N PRO A 98 -9.21 3.57 -26.00
CA PRO A 98 -8.18 2.89 -25.27
C PRO A 98 -7.62 3.76 -24.13
N SER A 99 -7.25 3.15 -23.02
CA SER A 99 -6.50 3.83 -21.96
C SER A 99 -5.01 3.86 -22.30
N ILE A 100 -4.32 4.87 -21.80
CA ILE A 100 -2.86 5.00 -21.87
C ILE A 100 -2.27 5.11 -20.48
N ASN A 101 -1.13 4.47 -20.23
CA ASN A 101 -0.44 4.58 -18.97
C ASN A 101 0.61 5.71 -18.97
N THR A 102 1.22 5.98 -17.83
CA THR A 102 2.25 7.02 -17.66
C THR A 102 3.49 6.83 -18.56
N TYR A 103 3.72 5.64 -19.08
CA TYR A 103 4.82 5.32 -19.99
C TYR A 103 4.44 5.44 -21.48
N GLY A 104 3.26 5.98 -21.77
CA GLY A 104 2.77 6.15 -23.14
C GLY A 104 2.30 4.84 -23.80
N GLN A 105 2.05 3.79 -23.03
CA GLN A 105 1.63 2.50 -23.56
C GLN A 105 0.11 2.37 -23.52
N TYR A 106 -0.48 2.07 -24.68
CA TYR A 106 -1.92 1.84 -24.78
C TYR A 106 -2.33 0.48 -24.23
N SER A 107 -3.55 0.42 -23.71
CA SER A 107 -4.16 -0.82 -23.21
C SER A 107 -4.49 -1.82 -24.31
N MET A 108 -4.70 -1.34 -25.55
CA MET A 108 -5.05 -2.13 -26.72
C MET A 108 -4.18 -1.76 -27.90
N THR A 109 -3.99 -2.68 -28.85
CA THR A 109 -3.14 -2.48 -30.03
C THR A 109 -3.86 -1.79 -31.19
N ASP A 110 -5.18 -1.82 -31.23
CA ASP A 110 -6.01 -1.30 -32.34
C ASP A 110 -7.20 -0.44 -31.86
N GLY A 111 -6.98 0.35 -30.83
CA GLY A 111 -7.96 1.32 -30.33
C GLY A 111 -9.05 0.70 -29.46
N TYR A 112 -10.15 0.25 -30.04
CA TYR A 112 -11.36 -0.12 -29.28
C TYR A 112 -11.64 -1.62 -29.20
N ASN A 113 -10.80 -2.46 -29.77
CA ASN A 113 -11.06 -3.89 -29.85
C ASN A 113 -10.52 -4.62 -28.62
N PHE A 114 -11.38 -4.99 -27.69
CA PHE A 114 -11.05 -5.73 -26.47
C PHE A 114 -10.42 -7.12 -26.72
N LYS A 115 -10.46 -7.64 -27.93
CA LYS A 115 -9.77 -8.89 -28.29
C LYS A 115 -8.27 -8.68 -28.50
N ASN A 116 -7.85 -7.44 -28.75
CA ASN A 116 -6.47 -7.08 -29.08
C ASN A 116 -5.79 -6.33 -27.93
N ILE A 117 -5.70 -6.99 -26.79
CA ILE A 117 -5.00 -6.47 -25.60
C ILE A 117 -3.51 -6.27 -25.93
N ASN A 118 -2.97 -5.10 -25.58
CA ASN A 118 -1.56 -4.82 -25.72
C ASN A 118 -0.75 -5.45 -24.58
N GLN A 119 -0.25 -6.67 -24.81
CA GLN A 119 0.57 -7.42 -23.84
C GLN A 119 2.08 -7.15 -23.96
N LYS A 120 2.50 -6.16 -24.74
CA LYS A 120 3.90 -5.97 -25.09
C LYS A 120 4.70 -5.21 -24.02
N GLY A 121 5.82 -5.82 -23.64
CA GLY A 121 7.00 -5.17 -23.07
C GLY A 121 6.95 -4.82 -21.60
N VAL A 122 8.13 -4.62 -21.04
CA VAL A 122 8.34 -4.02 -19.73
C VAL A 122 7.77 -2.59 -19.77
N TYR A 123 6.99 -2.22 -18.77
CA TYR A 123 6.20 -0.97 -18.70
C TYR A 123 5.01 -0.89 -19.66
N GLY A 124 4.64 -1.99 -20.34
CA GLY A 124 3.37 -2.09 -21.05
C GLY A 124 2.19 -1.81 -20.11
N TYR A 125 1.02 -1.45 -20.67
CA TYR A 125 -0.14 -1.07 -19.87
C TYR A 125 -0.49 -2.12 -18.82
N TRP A 126 -0.62 -3.37 -19.23
CA TRP A 126 -1.02 -4.47 -18.35
C TRP A 126 0.13 -4.95 -17.44
N ASP A 127 1.38 -4.88 -17.91
CA ASP A 127 2.56 -5.18 -17.09
C ASP A 127 2.71 -4.14 -15.95
N HIS A 128 2.40 -2.88 -16.22
CA HIS A 128 2.38 -1.85 -15.20
C HIS A 128 1.22 -2.06 -14.18
N MET A 129 0.05 -2.45 -14.67
CA MET A 129 -1.09 -2.83 -13.81
C MET A 129 -0.73 -3.99 -12.88
N ASP A 130 -0.12 -5.04 -13.43
CA ASP A 130 0.36 -6.19 -12.65
C ASP A 130 1.41 -5.79 -11.60
N TYR A 131 2.31 -4.88 -11.96
CA TYR A 131 3.28 -4.35 -11.01
C TYR A 131 2.60 -3.67 -9.82
N ILE A 132 1.60 -2.83 -10.06
CA ILE A 132 0.83 -2.14 -9.02
C ILE A 132 0.11 -3.14 -8.11
N ILE A 133 -0.57 -4.13 -8.69
CA ILE A 133 -1.29 -5.16 -7.94
C ILE A 133 -0.33 -5.95 -7.05
N ARG A 134 0.81 -6.41 -7.59
CA ARG A 134 1.82 -7.14 -6.81
C ARG A 134 2.45 -6.29 -5.72
N THR A 135 2.66 -5.00 -5.99
CA THR A 135 3.22 -4.07 -5.01
C THR A 135 2.25 -3.80 -3.87
N ALA A 136 0.97 -3.58 -4.18
CA ALA A 136 -0.09 -3.48 -3.19
C ALA A 136 -0.18 -4.74 -2.32
N ALA A 137 -0.13 -5.89 -2.95
CA ALA A 137 -0.15 -7.18 -2.27
C ALA A 137 1.01 -7.34 -1.29
N ARG A 138 2.25 -7.00 -1.68
CA ARG A 138 3.42 -7.04 -0.77
C ARG A 138 3.26 -6.11 0.44
N LYS A 139 2.49 -5.04 0.29
CA LYS A 139 2.20 -4.09 1.37
C LYS A 139 0.96 -4.47 2.19
N GLY A 140 0.28 -5.55 1.84
CA GLY A 140 -0.93 -6.02 2.51
C GLY A 140 -2.19 -5.23 2.15
N LEU A 141 -2.23 -4.65 0.94
CA LEU A 141 -3.37 -3.91 0.41
C LEU A 141 -4.09 -4.74 -0.66
N TYR A 142 -5.41 -4.69 -0.65
CA TYR A 142 -6.23 -5.14 -1.77
C TYR A 142 -6.31 -4.06 -2.85
N ILE A 143 -6.40 -4.48 -4.10
CA ILE A 143 -6.79 -3.61 -5.21
C ILE A 143 -8.24 -3.94 -5.58
N GLY A 144 -9.12 -2.97 -5.41
CA GLY A 144 -10.50 -3.02 -5.89
C GLY A 144 -10.57 -2.43 -7.30
N MET A 145 -10.63 -3.31 -8.32
CA MET A 145 -10.66 -2.86 -9.72
C MET A 145 -12.08 -2.64 -10.21
N SER A 146 -12.38 -1.46 -10.72
CA SER A 146 -13.53 -1.25 -11.59
C SER A 146 -13.14 -1.43 -13.06
N VAL A 147 -14.00 -2.08 -13.85
CA VAL A 147 -13.68 -2.46 -15.24
C VAL A 147 -13.57 -1.24 -16.13
N SER A 148 -14.48 -0.28 -16.00
CA SER A 148 -14.39 1.02 -16.66
C SER A 148 -15.04 2.09 -15.77
N GLY A 149 -14.51 3.32 -15.81
CA GLY A 149 -15.30 4.46 -15.43
C GLY A 149 -16.32 4.70 -16.55
N ALA A 150 -17.61 4.63 -16.24
CA ALA A 150 -18.61 5.05 -17.20
C ALA A 150 -18.40 6.55 -17.46
N VAL A 151 -17.79 6.87 -18.60
CA VAL A 151 -17.95 8.20 -19.20
C VAL A 151 -19.21 8.07 -20.06
N LEU A 152 -20.33 8.46 -19.49
CA LEU A 152 -21.54 8.78 -20.26
C LEU A 152 -21.36 10.17 -20.87
#